data_5dfa5918e2c2c9d51cbf97647dc09663
#
_entry.id   5dfa5918e2c2c9d51cbf97647dc09663
#
_cell.length_a   1.000
_cell.length_b   1.000
_cell.length_c   1.000
_cell.angle_alpha   90.00
_cell.angle_beta   90.00
_cell.angle_gamma   90.00
#
_symmetry.space_group_name_H-M   'P 1'
#
loop_
_entity.id
_entity.type
_entity.pdbx_description
1 polymer ?
#
loop_
_entity_poly.entity_id
_entity_poly.type
_entity_poly.pdbx_seq_one_letter_code
_entity_poly.pdbx_strand_id
1 'polypeptide(L)'
;MEERKHLRGAHVRTTWARVRATVRAIVCAGLYPNVAEVRLPDTKYLATARGAIETANEEARLVKYFVPGHGRVFIHPSSALFSATHFHKSPWLVYSSKQQTAKLYLRDVCLVSPMALLLFGGELSVQHEKQTIVIDGHITLAAPARVAVLVREMRTELQKLMARKIAEPAFDMNAGSVLDGIIKLLTSDGAE
;
A
#
# COMPACT_ATOMS: atom_id res chain seq x y z
N MET A 1 33.14 -0.55 20.11
CA MET A 1 31.99 0.21 20.70
C MET A 1 31.05 0.79 19.63
N GLU A 2 31.54 1.13 18.45
CA GLU A 2 30.77 1.61 17.30
C GLU A 2 29.85 0.53 16.66
N GLU A 3 30.31 -0.69 16.52
CA GLU A 3 29.56 -1.80 15.95
C GLU A 3 28.25 -2.10 16.70
N ARG A 4 28.29 -2.03 18.04
CA ARG A 4 27.07 -2.20 18.87
C ARG A 4 26.06 -1.06 18.72
N LYS A 5 26.50 0.16 18.42
CA LYS A 5 25.61 1.31 18.14
C LYS A 5 24.95 1.15 16.77
N HIS A 6 25.68 0.64 15.77
CA HIS A 6 25.16 0.43 14.42
C HIS A 6 24.11 -0.70 14.39
N LEU A 7 24.35 -1.81 15.10
CA LEU A 7 23.40 -2.92 15.24
C LEU A 7 22.13 -2.52 15.99
N ARG A 8 22.23 -1.71 17.06
CA ARG A 8 21.04 -1.17 17.75
C ARG A 8 20.22 -0.24 16.85
N GLY A 9 20.87 0.62 16.08
CA GLY A 9 20.20 1.53 15.16
C GLY A 9 19.51 0.81 13.99
N ALA A 10 20.10 -0.29 13.50
CA ALA A 10 19.49 -1.14 12.46
C ALA A 10 18.25 -1.88 13.01
N HIS A 11 18.36 -2.48 14.20
CA HIS A 11 17.24 -3.19 14.84
C HIS A 11 16.05 -2.27 15.13
N VAL A 12 16.29 -1.08 15.66
CA VAL A 12 15.23 -0.08 15.91
C VAL A 12 14.57 0.36 14.60
N ARG A 13 15.32 0.61 13.53
CA ARG A 13 14.77 0.98 12.22
C ARG A 13 13.89 -0.12 11.63
N THR A 14 14.31 -1.37 11.73
CA THR A 14 13.53 -2.53 11.26
C THR A 14 12.23 -2.67 12.05
N THR A 15 12.26 -2.45 13.37
CA THR A 15 11.07 -2.50 14.21
C THR A 15 10.06 -1.41 13.82
N TRP A 16 10.50 -0.17 13.62
CA TRP A 16 9.62 0.92 13.21
C TRP A 16 9.06 0.77 11.79
N ALA A 17 9.83 0.19 10.86
CA ALA A 17 9.34 -0.13 9.53
C ALA A 17 8.21 -1.17 9.61
N ARG A 18 8.39 -2.21 10.42
CA ARG A 18 7.39 -3.25 10.67
C ARG A 18 6.09 -2.67 11.26
N VAL A 19 6.20 -1.84 12.29
CA VAL A 19 5.05 -1.17 12.91
C VAL A 19 4.29 -0.32 11.88
N ARG A 20 5.01 0.50 11.11
CA ARG A 20 4.38 1.36 10.08
C ARG A 20 3.66 0.55 9.00
N ALA A 21 4.26 -0.53 8.52
CA ALA A 21 3.65 -1.40 7.51
C ALA A 21 2.36 -2.03 8.05
N THR A 22 2.39 -2.56 9.28
CA THR A 22 1.22 -3.16 9.93
C THR A 22 0.10 -2.13 10.16
N VAL A 23 0.43 -0.94 10.67
CA VAL A 23 -0.56 0.13 10.88
C VAL A 23 -1.21 0.55 9.57
N ARG A 24 -0.43 0.74 8.50
CA ARG A 24 -0.96 1.07 7.16
C ARG A 24 -1.87 -0.03 6.62
N ALA A 25 -1.54 -1.28 6.85
CA ALA A 25 -2.36 -2.42 6.44
C ALA A 25 -3.70 -2.47 7.21
N ILE A 26 -3.69 -2.18 8.52
CA ILE A 26 -4.91 -2.07 9.33
C ILE A 26 -5.78 -0.89 8.85
N VAL A 27 -5.17 0.26 8.56
CA VAL A 27 -5.87 1.42 8.00
C VAL A 27 -6.45 1.09 6.62
N CYS A 28 -5.72 0.33 5.78
CA CYS A 28 -6.22 -0.18 4.52
C CYS A 28 -7.47 -1.04 4.72
N ALA A 29 -7.42 -2.00 5.64
CA ALA A 29 -8.53 -2.89 5.95
C ALA A 29 -9.79 -2.13 6.42
N GLY A 30 -9.60 -1.07 7.22
CA GLY A 30 -10.71 -0.28 7.77
C GLY A 30 -11.30 0.74 6.81
N LEU A 31 -10.53 1.23 5.84
CA LEU A 31 -10.97 2.26 4.90
C LEU A 31 -11.35 1.71 3.51
N TYR A 32 -11.01 0.45 3.20
CA TYR A 32 -11.45 -0.16 1.95
C TYR A 32 -12.99 -0.12 1.86
N PRO A 33 -13.62 0.20 0.72
CA PRO A 33 -13.06 0.33 -0.63
C PRO A 33 -12.62 1.76 -1.03
N ASN A 34 -12.39 2.66 -0.11
CA ASN A 34 -11.99 4.04 -0.40
C ASN A 34 -10.53 4.10 -0.88
N VAL A 35 -10.28 3.70 -2.11
CA VAL A 35 -8.94 3.63 -2.72
C VAL A 35 -8.79 4.68 -3.82
N ALA A 36 -7.61 5.29 -3.91
CA ALA A 36 -7.21 6.19 -4.97
C ALA A 36 -5.88 5.75 -5.58
N GLU A 37 -5.78 5.87 -6.89
CA GLU A 37 -4.56 5.63 -7.67
C GLU A 37 -3.73 6.92 -7.75
N VAL A 38 -2.43 6.82 -7.54
CA VAL A 38 -1.46 7.90 -7.73
C VAL A 38 -0.79 7.71 -9.09
N ARG A 39 -0.86 8.71 -9.93
CA ARG A 39 -0.13 8.73 -11.21
C ARG A 39 0.93 9.81 -11.15
N LEU A 40 2.16 9.38 -11.23
CA LEU A 40 3.32 10.26 -11.30
C LEU A 40 3.44 10.86 -12.71
N PRO A 41 4.01 12.05 -12.86
CA PRO A 41 4.35 12.59 -14.18
C PRO A 41 5.40 11.71 -14.85
N ASP A 42 5.37 11.69 -16.17
CA ASP A 42 6.40 11.01 -16.96
C ASP A 42 7.77 11.60 -16.64
N THR A 43 8.76 10.74 -16.41
CA THR A 43 10.16 11.15 -16.23
C THR A 43 10.68 11.80 -17.51
N LYS A 44 11.12 13.06 -17.42
CA LYS A 44 11.77 13.75 -18.52
C LYS A 44 13.26 13.50 -18.47
N TYR A 45 13.81 12.95 -19.54
CA TYR A 45 15.25 12.84 -19.74
C TYR A 45 15.76 14.11 -20.41
N LEU A 46 16.68 14.82 -19.75
CA LEU A 46 17.43 15.90 -20.39
C LEU A 46 18.71 15.33 -20.99
N ALA A 47 18.83 15.46 -22.31
CA ALA A 47 20.08 15.15 -22.99
C ALA A 47 21.11 16.22 -22.62
N THR A 48 22.20 15.81 -21.97
CA THR A 48 23.35 16.66 -21.66
C THR A 48 24.57 16.18 -22.46
N ALA A 49 25.58 17.03 -22.57
CA ALA A 49 26.85 16.68 -23.25
C ALA A 49 27.58 15.47 -22.61
N ARG A 50 27.16 15.00 -21.45
CA ARG A 50 27.69 13.83 -20.73
C ARG A 50 26.74 12.64 -20.66
N GLY A 51 25.60 12.66 -21.37
CA GLY A 51 24.57 11.61 -21.38
C GLY A 51 23.19 12.13 -20.96
N ALA A 52 22.19 11.24 -20.94
CA ALA A 52 20.86 11.58 -20.49
C ALA A 52 20.82 11.61 -18.95
N ILE A 53 20.41 12.73 -18.36
CA ILE A 53 20.16 12.83 -16.92
C ILE A 53 18.66 12.75 -16.71
N GLU A 54 18.25 11.82 -15.86
CA GLU A 54 16.88 11.70 -15.40
C GLU A 54 16.57 12.90 -14.49
N THR A 55 15.67 13.77 -14.94
CA THR A 55 15.20 14.88 -14.13
C THR A 55 13.91 14.44 -13.47
N ALA A 56 14.00 14.07 -12.20
CA ALA A 56 12.81 13.85 -11.38
C ALA A 56 12.08 15.18 -11.24
N ASN A 57 10.86 15.24 -11.79
CA ASN A 57 10.00 16.41 -11.64
C ASN A 57 9.36 16.31 -10.24
N GLU A 58 10.07 16.81 -9.22
CA GLU A 58 9.70 16.71 -7.80
C GLU A 58 8.55 17.63 -7.38
N GLU A 59 7.83 18.24 -8.31
CA GLU A 59 6.73 19.12 -7.96
C GLU A 59 5.47 18.33 -7.61
N ALA A 60 5.02 18.40 -6.35
CA ALA A 60 3.78 17.78 -5.87
C ALA A 60 2.55 18.14 -6.73
N ARG A 61 2.57 19.28 -7.43
CA ARG A 61 1.50 19.72 -8.33
C ARG A 61 1.33 18.84 -9.57
N LEU A 62 2.37 18.10 -9.97
CA LEU A 62 2.35 17.23 -11.14
C LEU A 62 1.80 15.84 -10.85
N VAL A 63 1.75 15.46 -9.58
CA VAL A 63 1.14 14.21 -9.14
C VAL A 63 -0.38 14.29 -9.34
N LYS A 64 -0.94 13.27 -10.00
CA LYS A 64 -2.37 13.17 -10.26
C LYS A 64 -2.96 12.02 -9.46
N TYR A 65 -4.16 12.21 -8.94
CA TYR A 65 -4.88 11.21 -8.15
C TYR A 65 -6.19 10.88 -8.85
N PHE A 66 -6.55 9.59 -8.86
CA PHE A 66 -7.75 9.09 -9.51
C PHE A 66 -8.53 8.17 -8.58
N VAL A 67 -9.84 8.34 -8.54
CA VAL A 67 -10.74 7.44 -7.82
C VAL A 67 -11.69 6.80 -8.83
N PRO A 68 -11.89 5.47 -8.78
CA PRO A 68 -12.83 4.79 -9.65
C PRO A 68 -14.23 5.44 -9.60
N GLY A 69 -14.83 5.65 -10.77
CA GLY A 69 -16.14 6.28 -10.89
C GLY A 69 -16.19 7.82 -10.69
N HIS A 70 -15.11 8.44 -10.19
CA HIS A 70 -15.06 9.89 -9.97
C HIS A 70 -14.00 10.61 -10.82
N GLY A 71 -13.09 9.86 -11.47
CA GLY A 71 -12.02 10.44 -12.27
C GLY A 71 -10.94 11.12 -11.43
N ARG A 72 -10.47 12.29 -11.89
CA ARG A 72 -9.39 13.03 -11.23
C ARG A 72 -9.88 13.69 -9.94
N VAL A 73 -9.12 13.50 -8.87
CA VAL A 73 -9.37 14.05 -7.53
C VAL A 73 -8.12 14.77 -7.01
N PHE A 74 -8.25 15.46 -5.87
CA PHE A 74 -7.19 16.24 -5.26
C PHE A 74 -7.03 15.85 -3.79
N ILE A 75 -5.81 15.93 -3.26
CA ILE A 75 -5.60 15.78 -1.82
C ILE A 75 -5.95 17.10 -1.13
N HIS A 76 -6.69 17.03 -0.03
CA HIS A 76 -7.04 18.22 0.76
C HIS A 76 -5.78 18.81 1.41
N PRO A 77 -5.62 20.16 1.47
CA PRO A 77 -4.44 20.80 2.05
C PRO A 77 -4.12 20.43 3.50
N SER A 78 -5.14 20.05 4.29
CA SER A 78 -4.93 19.59 5.66
C SER A 78 -4.32 18.17 5.77
N SER A 79 -4.23 17.45 4.68
CA SER A 79 -3.70 16.08 4.70
C SER A 79 -2.17 16.06 4.75
N ALA A 80 -1.59 15.18 5.55
CA ALA A 80 -0.15 15.03 5.70
C ALA A 80 0.59 14.73 4.38
N LEU A 81 -0.10 14.15 3.39
CA LEU A 81 0.47 13.83 2.08
C LEU A 81 0.22 14.92 1.02
N PHE A 82 -0.31 16.10 1.40
CA PHE A 82 -0.63 17.17 0.44
C PHE A 82 0.59 17.65 -0.37
N SER A 83 1.74 17.77 0.26
CA SER A 83 3.01 18.18 -0.37
C SER A 83 3.93 17.02 -0.72
N ALA A 84 3.45 15.77 -0.62
CA ALA A 84 4.28 14.60 -0.93
C ALA A 84 4.54 14.49 -2.44
N THR A 85 5.78 14.22 -2.80
CA THR A 85 6.24 14.05 -4.19
C THR A 85 6.68 12.62 -4.46
N HIS A 86 7.00 11.85 -3.40
CA HIS A 86 7.60 10.53 -3.49
C HIS A 86 6.58 9.44 -3.15
N PHE A 87 6.13 8.74 -4.18
CA PHE A 87 5.20 7.60 -4.08
C PHE A 87 5.81 6.31 -4.65
N HIS A 88 7.15 6.24 -4.71
CA HIS A 88 7.88 5.17 -5.40
C HIS A 88 7.58 3.76 -4.90
N LYS A 89 7.11 3.62 -3.66
CA LYS A 89 6.83 2.30 -3.08
C LYS A 89 5.44 1.77 -3.40
N SER A 90 4.48 2.63 -3.70
CA SER A 90 3.12 2.23 -4.06
C SER A 90 2.37 3.36 -4.74
N PRO A 91 1.67 3.07 -5.83
CA PRO A 91 0.78 4.02 -6.49
C PRO A 91 -0.62 4.05 -5.85
N TRP A 92 -0.77 3.58 -4.60
CA TRP A 92 -2.09 3.44 -3.99
C TRP A 92 -2.20 4.20 -2.68
N LEU A 93 -3.35 4.87 -2.52
CA LEU A 93 -3.76 5.57 -1.30
C LEU A 93 -5.12 5.04 -0.85
N VAL A 94 -5.36 5.06 0.46
CA VAL A 94 -6.71 5.00 1.03
C VAL A 94 -7.05 6.36 1.65
N TYR A 95 -8.33 6.69 1.72
CA TYR A 95 -8.82 7.96 2.25
C TYR A 95 -10.04 7.75 3.16
N SER A 96 -10.22 8.64 4.14
CA SER A 96 -11.34 8.55 5.08
C SER A 96 -12.65 9.08 4.46
N SER A 97 -12.57 10.22 3.76
CA SER A 97 -13.76 10.87 3.21
C SER A 97 -13.46 11.69 1.95
N LYS A 98 -14.52 11.96 1.20
CA LYS A 98 -14.52 12.83 0.04
C LYS A 98 -15.24 14.13 0.38
N GLN A 99 -14.67 15.27 0.00
CA GLN A 99 -15.26 16.59 0.15
C GLN A 99 -15.39 17.26 -1.21
N GLN A 100 -16.62 17.49 -1.64
CA GLN A 100 -16.91 18.21 -2.88
C GLN A 100 -16.99 19.73 -2.59
N THR A 101 -16.16 20.47 -3.32
CA THR A 101 -16.25 21.94 -3.42
C THR A 101 -16.23 22.29 -4.91
N ALA A 102 -15.45 23.25 -5.36
CA ALA A 102 -15.16 23.45 -6.79
C ALA A 102 -14.45 22.23 -7.42
N LYS A 103 -13.75 21.44 -6.58
CA LYS A 103 -13.08 20.19 -6.95
C LYS A 103 -13.42 19.11 -5.91
N LEU A 104 -13.19 17.84 -6.27
CA LEU A 104 -13.34 16.73 -5.33
C LEU A 104 -12.03 16.50 -4.59
N TYR A 105 -12.05 16.68 -3.27
CA TYR A 105 -10.92 16.50 -2.38
C TYR A 105 -11.03 15.23 -1.56
N LEU A 106 -9.88 14.54 -1.38
CA LEU A 106 -9.72 13.43 -0.47
C LEU A 106 -9.13 13.91 0.85
N ARG A 107 -9.72 13.50 1.97
CA ARG A 107 -9.25 13.84 3.31
C ARG A 107 -8.63 12.63 3.99
N ASP A 108 -7.66 12.90 4.86
CA ASP A 108 -6.98 11.92 5.71
C ASP A 108 -6.47 10.74 4.88
N VAL A 109 -5.66 11.05 3.87
CA VAL A 109 -5.11 10.05 2.97
C VAL A 109 -3.92 9.33 3.60
N CYS A 110 -3.83 8.03 3.36
CA CYS A 110 -2.72 7.18 3.81
C CYS A 110 -2.18 6.36 2.65
N LEU A 111 -0.85 6.33 2.50
CA LEU A 111 -0.18 5.47 1.52
C LEU A 111 -0.29 4.01 1.96
N VAL A 112 -0.72 3.13 1.06
CA VAL A 112 -0.86 1.69 1.33
C VAL A 112 -0.06 0.87 0.34
N SER A 113 0.43 -0.28 0.78
CA SER A 113 1.20 -1.17 -0.09
C SER A 113 0.27 -2.04 -0.95
N PRO A 114 0.75 -2.50 -2.12
CA PRO A 114 0.03 -3.48 -2.93
C PRO A 114 -0.32 -4.75 -2.14
N MET A 115 0.56 -5.20 -1.25
CA MET A 115 0.31 -6.38 -0.40
C MET A 115 -0.83 -6.15 0.59
N ALA A 116 -0.97 -4.94 1.15
CA ALA A 116 -2.10 -4.61 2.00
C ALA A 116 -3.43 -4.65 1.21
N LEU A 117 -3.45 -4.13 -0.02
CA LEU A 117 -4.61 -4.23 -0.90
C LEU A 117 -4.93 -5.67 -1.29
N LEU A 118 -3.91 -6.50 -1.58
CA LEU A 118 -4.09 -7.92 -1.86
C LEU A 118 -4.66 -8.68 -0.66
N LEU A 119 -4.25 -8.35 0.56
CA LEU A 119 -4.73 -9.03 1.77
C LEU A 119 -6.11 -8.57 2.24
N PHE A 120 -6.41 -7.28 2.12
CA PHE A 120 -7.59 -6.65 2.73
C PHE A 120 -8.56 -6.02 1.73
N GLY A 121 -8.22 -6.02 0.43
CA GLY A 121 -9.12 -5.57 -0.63
C GLY A 121 -10.27 -6.53 -0.89
N GLY A 122 -11.10 -6.21 -1.89
CA GLY A 122 -12.28 -6.98 -2.26
C GLY A 122 -11.98 -8.28 -3.02
N GLU A 123 -12.79 -8.60 -4.00
CA GLU A 123 -12.70 -9.83 -4.78
C GLU A 123 -11.47 -9.85 -5.68
N LEU A 124 -10.75 -10.99 -5.69
CA LEU A 124 -9.56 -11.18 -6.52
C LEU A 124 -9.92 -11.93 -7.81
N SER A 125 -9.65 -11.30 -8.94
CA SER A 125 -9.69 -11.88 -10.27
C SER A 125 -8.28 -12.00 -10.85
N VAL A 126 -7.95 -13.14 -11.45
CA VAL A 126 -6.61 -13.41 -12.00
C VAL A 126 -6.67 -13.36 -13.51
N GLN A 127 -5.85 -12.53 -14.11
CA GLN A 127 -5.65 -12.47 -15.57
C GLN A 127 -4.34 -13.17 -15.93
N HIS A 128 -4.43 -14.45 -16.28
CA HIS A 128 -3.26 -15.31 -16.53
C HIS A 128 -2.39 -14.79 -17.68
N GLU A 129 -3.00 -14.35 -18.78
CA GLU A 129 -2.28 -13.85 -19.95
C GLU A 129 -1.44 -12.62 -19.66
N LYS A 130 -1.96 -11.71 -18.83
CA LYS A 130 -1.30 -10.45 -18.47
C LYS A 130 -0.45 -10.55 -17.20
N GLN A 131 -0.45 -11.70 -16.54
CA GLN A 131 0.18 -11.89 -15.22
C GLN A 131 -0.19 -10.78 -14.23
N THR A 132 -1.49 -10.46 -14.15
CA THR A 132 -2.01 -9.43 -13.26
C THR A 132 -3.12 -10.00 -12.37
N ILE A 133 -3.23 -9.44 -11.19
CA ILE A 133 -4.33 -9.66 -10.26
C ILE A 133 -5.16 -8.38 -10.23
N VAL A 134 -6.45 -8.50 -10.43
CA VAL A 134 -7.39 -7.38 -10.39
C VAL A 134 -8.26 -7.51 -9.15
N ILE A 135 -8.35 -6.44 -8.37
CA ILE A 135 -9.18 -6.36 -7.18
C ILE A 135 -10.42 -5.53 -7.54
N ASP A 136 -11.63 -6.06 -7.30
CA ASP A 136 -12.93 -5.45 -7.59
C ASP A 136 -13.05 -4.86 -9.01
N GLY A 137 -12.34 -5.46 -9.98
CA GLY A 137 -12.42 -5.06 -11.39
C GLY A 137 -11.69 -3.75 -11.76
N HIS A 138 -11.09 -3.05 -10.80
CA HIS A 138 -10.49 -1.73 -11.08
C HIS A 138 -9.07 -1.49 -10.52
N ILE A 139 -8.63 -2.23 -9.51
CA ILE A 139 -7.26 -2.14 -8.99
C ILE A 139 -6.44 -3.25 -9.64
N THR A 140 -5.56 -2.90 -10.56
CA THR A 140 -4.72 -3.87 -11.27
C THR A 140 -3.31 -3.88 -10.67
N LEU A 141 -2.86 -5.07 -10.26
CA LEU A 141 -1.53 -5.29 -9.68
C LEU A 141 -0.77 -6.31 -10.52
N ALA A 142 0.47 -5.99 -10.86
CA ALA A 142 1.35 -6.93 -11.55
C ALA A 142 1.81 -8.00 -10.55
N ALA A 143 1.32 -9.23 -10.73
CA ALA A 143 1.70 -10.35 -9.91
C ALA A 143 1.37 -11.67 -10.61
N PRO A 144 2.22 -12.70 -10.51
CA PRO A 144 1.93 -14.01 -11.06
C PRO A 144 0.73 -14.68 -10.35
N ALA A 145 0.02 -15.54 -11.08
CA ALA A 145 -1.21 -16.20 -10.58
C ALA A 145 -1.02 -16.96 -9.25
N ARG A 146 0.17 -17.53 -9.04
CA ARG A 146 0.52 -18.21 -7.77
C ARG A 146 0.38 -17.32 -6.54
N VAL A 147 0.63 -16.01 -6.69
CA VAL A 147 0.47 -15.03 -5.60
C VAL A 147 -1.00 -14.91 -5.20
N ALA A 148 -1.92 -14.91 -6.17
CA ALA A 148 -3.35 -14.84 -5.87
C ALA A 148 -3.84 -16.06 -5.07
N VAL A 149 -3.35 -17.26 -5.39
CA VAL A 149 -3.68 -18.49 -4.65
C VAL A 149 -3.18 -18.38 -3.22
N LEU A 150 -1.90 -18.02 -3.04
CA LEU A 150 -1.31 -17.85 -1.71
C LEU A 150 -2.05 -16.79 -0.87
N VAL A 151 -2.37 -15.65 -1.47
CA VAL A 151 -3.10 -14.57 -0.80
C VAL A 151 -4.50 -15.03 -0.39
N ARG A 152 -5.22 -15.78 -1.24
CA ARG A 152 -6.53 -16.34 -0.87
C ARG A 152 -6.46 -17.26 0.34
N GLU A 153 -5.48 -18.14 0.37
CA GLU A 153 -5.24 -19.01 1.54
C GLU A 153 -4.92 -18.19 2.80
N MET A 154 -4.04 -17.20 2.68
CA MET A 154 -3.70 -16.31 3.80
C MET A 154 -4.91 -15.52 4.30
N ARG A 155 -5.78 -15.02 3.41
CA ARG A 155 -7.05 -14.37 3.79
C ARG A 155 -7.95 -15.33 4.55
N THR A 156 -8.12 -16.56 4.05
CA THR A 156 -8.96 -17.57 4.68
C THR A 156 -8.47 -17.90 6.09
N GLU A 157 -7.16 -18.12 6.25
CA GLU A 157 -6.58 -18.40 7.56
C GLU A 157 -6.68 -17.21 8.52
N LEU A 158 -6.46 -15.99 8.03
CA LEU A 158 -6.66 -14.78 8.84
C LEU A 158 -8.12 -14.64 9.31
N GLN A 159 -9.08 -14.90 8.44
CA GLN A 159 -10.52 -14.86 8.79
C GLN A 159 -10.86 -15.91 9.85
N LYS A 160 -10.33 -17.13 9.75
CA LYS A 160 -10.49 -18.18 10.78
C LYS A 160 -9.92 -17.74 12.13
N LEU A 161 -8.71 -17.16 12.13
CA LEU A 161 -8.08 -16.65 13.35
C LEU A 161 -8.89 -15.53 13.98
N MET A 162 -9.41 -14.59 13.18
CA MET A 162 -10.26 -13.50 13.65
C MET A 162 -11.58 -14.01 14.22
N ALA A 163 -12.27 -14.93 13.52
CA ALA A 163 -13.51 -15.55 14.01
C ALA A 163 -13.28 -16.27 15.34
N ARG A 164 -12.18 -17.01 15.47
CA ARG A 164 -11.82 -17.68 16.72
C ARG A 164 -11.54 -16.67 17.83
N LYS A 165 -10.81 -15.60 17.55
CA LYS A 165 -10.54 -14.54 18.54
C LYS A 165 -11.81 -13.86 19.05
N ILE A 166 -12.80 -13.70 18.18
CA ILE A 166 -14.12 -13.13 18.56
C ILE A 166 -14.88 -14.13 19.44
N ALA A 167 -14.88 -15.42 19.08
CA ALA A 167 -15.57 -16.46 19.85
C ALA A 167 -14.88 -16.75 21.19
N GLU A 168 -13.56 -16.72 21.21
CA GLU A 168 -12.71 -17.02 22.38
C GLU A 168 -11.78 -15.82 22.66
N PRO A 169 -12.19 -14.78 23.39
CA PRO A 169 -11.36 -13.59 23.61
C PRO A 169 -9.99 -13.86 24.26
N ALA A 170 -9.86 -14.96 25.02
CA ALA A 170 -8.61 -15.38 25.63
C ALA A 170 -7.64 -16.07 24.65
N PHE A 171 -8.10 -16.43 23.44
CA PHE A 171 -7.27 -17.07 22.44
C PHE A 171 -6.08 -16.19 22.04
N ASP A 172 -4.86 -16.76 22.10
CA ASP A 172 -3.65 -16.06 21.65
C ASP A 172 -3.45 -16.27 20.14
N MET A 173 -3.67 -15.22 19.37
CA MET A 173 -3.47 -15.23 17.92
C MET A 173 -1.99 -15.37 17.51
N ASN A 174 -1.05 -15.07 18.42
CA ASN A 174 0.38 -15.14 18.12
C ASN A 174 0.95 -16.55 18.27
N ALA A 175 0.18 -17.51 18.79
CA ALA A 175 0.62 -18.89 18.97
C ALA A 175 0.88 -19.65 17.65
N GLY A 176 0.52 -19.04 16.48
CA GLY A 176 0.69 -19.64 15.16
C GLY A 176 1.61 -18.85 14.22
N SER A 177 2.11 -19.51 13.18
CA SER A 177 3.01 -18.92 12.18
C SER A 177 2.31 -18.02 11.15
N VAL A 178 0.98 -18.08 11.04
CA VAL A 178 0.20 -17.39 10.00
C VAL A 178 0.31 -15.88 10.15
N LEU A 179 0.08 -15.36 11.36
CA LEU A 179 0.14 -13.93 11.63
C LEU A 179 1.55 -13.37 11.41
N ASP A 180 2.58 -14.10 11.85
CA ASP A 180 3.98 -13.74 11.60
C ASP A 180 4.31 -13.74 10.10
N GLY A 181 3.79 -14.70 9.34
CA GLY A 181 3.92 -14.75 7.89
C GLY A 181 3.29 -13.53 7.21
N ILE A 182 2.08 -13.16 7.61
CA ILE A 182 1.37 -11.96 7.10
C ILE A 182 2.17 -10.69 7.44
N ILE A 183 2.65 -10.55 8.66
CA ILE A 183 3.43 -9.36 9.07
C ILE A 183 4.75 -9.29 8.32
N LYS A 184 5.43 -10.40 8.09
CA LYS A 184 6.65 -10.45 7.26
C LYS A 184 6.36 -10.02 5.82
N LEU A 185 5.29 -10.53 5.21
CA LEU A 185 4.87 -10.17 3.86
C LEU A 185 4.58 -8.66 3.74
N LEU A 186 3.84 -8.09 4.68
CA LEU A 186 3.53 -6.66 4.72
C LEU A 186 4.78 -5.79 4.92
N THR A 187 5.79 -6.30 5.61
CA THR A 187 7.03 -5.56 5.90
C THR A 187 7.99 -5.58 4.73
N SER A 188 8.06 -6.69 3.99
CA SER A 188 8.91 -6.83 2.81
C SER A 188 8.35 -6.11 1.58
N ASP A 189 7.06 -5.69 1.59
CA ASP A 189 6.34 -5.16 0.42
C ASP A 189 6.43 -6.08 -0.82
N GLY A 190 6.71 -7.38 -0.57
CA GLY A 190 6.92 -8.35 -1.63
C GLY A 190 8.26 -8.21 -2.37
N ALA A 191 9.17 -7.38 -1.87
CA ALA A 191 10.53 -7.27 -2.36
C ALA A 191 11.46 -8.08 -1.45
N GLU A 192 12.03 -9.15 -1.96
CA GLU A 192 13.34 -9.66 -1.60
C GLU A 192 14.37 -9.15 -2.61
#